data_a2425072eafd46ef30ba58d6d56feb33
#
_entry.id   a2425072eafd46ef30ba58d6d56feb33
#
_cell.length_a   1.000
_cell.length_b   1.000
_cell.length_c   1.000
_cell.angle_alpha   90.00
_cell.angle_beta   90.00
_cell.angle_gamma   90.00
#
_symmetry.space_group_name_H-M   'P 1'
#
loop_
_entity.id
_entity.type
_entity.pdbx_description
1 polymer ?
#
loop_
_entity_poly.entity_id
_entity_poly.type
_entity_poly.pdbx_seq_one_letter_code
_entity_poly.pdbx_strand_id
1 'polypeptide(L)'
;KVTDTQSWYDVPTCKEAGISTEYVMLRGIFMPAGVAPEVVNFYVELFNKVRATPEWKKFMEEGAFNQTYLTGKPYADWVSKAEVLHRDLMKEAGFLAKP
;
A
#
# COMPACT_ATOMS: atom_id res chain seq x y z
N LYS A 1 -10.37 -7.05 4.21
CA LYS A 1 -11.09 -8.25 3.74
C LYS A 1 -11.19 -8.24 2.23
N VAL A 2 -11.09 -9.40 1.60
CA VAL A 2 -11.34 -9.55 0.16
C VAL A 2 -12.84 -9.50 -0.15
N THR A 3 -13.18 -9.29 -1.41
CA THR A 3 -14.57 -9.27 -1.85
C THR A 3 -15.15 -10.68 -1.93
N ASP A 4 -16.47 -10.80 -1.99
CA ASP A 4 -17.20 -12.07 -2.11
C ASP A 4 -16.95 -12.81 -3.45
N THR A 5 -16.25 -12.17 -4.39
CA THR A 5 -15.78 -12.77 -5.64
C THR A 5 -14.61 -13.75 -5.42
N GLN A 6 -13.96 -13.74 -4.25
CA GLN A 6 -12.83 -14.59 -3.90
C GLN A 6 -13.31 -15.81 -3.09
N SER A 7 -12.76 -16.99 -3.36
CA SER A 7 -13.12 -18.22 -2.66
C SER A 7 -12.81 -18.23 -1.16
N TRP A 8 -11.98 -17.28 -0.69
CA TRP A 8 -11.62 -17.12 0.73
C TRP A 8 -12.22 -15.88 1.36
N TYR A 9 -13.27 -15.31 0.80
CA TYR A 9 -13.87 -14.04 1.27
C TYR A 9 -14.35 -14.07 2.72
N ASP A 10 -14.70 -15.24 3.23
CA ASP A 10 -15.19 -15.46 4.59
C ASP A 10 -14.08 -15.64 5.64
N VAL A 11 -12.81 -15.72 5.21
CA VAL A 11 -11.68 -15.81 6.14
C VAL A 11 -11.61 -14.54 6.99
N PRO A 12 -11.62 -14.64 8.34
CA PRO A 12 -11.57 -13.48 9.21
C PRO A 12 -10.22 -12.78 9.13
N THR A 13 -10.23 -11.45 9.33
CA THR A 13 -9.00 -10.69 9.55
C THR A 13 -8.42 -11.01 10.93
N CYS A 14 -7.13 -10.67 11.15
CA CYS A 14 -6.51 -10.84 12.47
C CYS A 14 -7.31 -10.13 13.57
N LYS A 15 -7.77 -8.90 13.32
CA LYS A 15 -8.59 -8.14 14.28
C LYS A 15 -9.91 -8.83 14.61
N GLU A 16 -10.60 -9.37 13.61
CA GLU A 16 -11.84 -10.14 13.81
C GLU A 16 -11.60 -11.44 14.57
N ALA A 17 -10.41 -12.03 14.43
CA ALA A 17 -9.98 -13.21 15.17
C ALA A 17 -9.43 -12.91 16.57
N GLY A 18 -9.49 -11.65 17.02
CA GLY A 18 -9.02 -11.23 18.34
C GLY A 18 -7.53 -10.90 18.44
N ILE A 19 -6.83 -10.85 17.32
CA ILE A 19 -5.41 -10.51 17.26
C ILE A 19 -5.27 -9.04 16.85
N SER A 20 -4.77 -8.20 17.76
CA SER A 20 -4.61 -6.75 17.55
C SER A 20 -3.41 -6.44 16.66
N THR A 21 -3.41 -6.94 15.44
CA THR A 21 -2.38 -6.66 14.45
C THR A 21 -2.99 -6.33 13.11
N GLU A 22 -2.31 -5.47 12.36
CA GLU A 22 -2.65 -5.10 11.00
C GLU A 22 -1.36 -4.85 10.23
N TYR A 23 -1.25 -5.49 9.06
CA TYR A 23 -0.15 -5.26 8.15
C TYR A 23 -0.70 -5.06 6.73
N VAL A 24 -0.32 -3.94 6.12
CA VAL A 24 -0.68 -3.62 4.73
C VAL A 24 0.60 -3.58 3.91
N MET A 25 0.67 -4.45 2.90
CA MET A 25 1.79 -4.45 1.97
C MET A 25 1.83 -3.14 1.18
N LEU A 26 2.98 -2.48 1.21
CA LEU A 26 3.24 -1.28 0.42
C LEU A 26 3.52 -1.65 -1.03
N ARG A 27 2.80 -1.02 -1.93
CA ARG A 27 3.14 -0.93 -3.36
C ARG A 27 3.00 0.51 -3.78
N GLY A 28 3.99 1.03 -4.49
CA GLY A 28 3.96 2.43 -4.87
C GLY A 28 4.90 2.76 -6.00
N ILE A 29 4.74 3.96 -6.53
CA ILE A 29 5.55 4.51 -7.61
C ILE A 29 6.27 5.73 -7.07
N PHE A 30 7.57 5.80 -7.33
CA PHE A 30 8.45 6.87 -6.88
C PHE A 30 9.01 7.61 -8.09
N MET A 31 9.31 8.88 -7.87
CA MET A 31 10.02 9.73 -8.83
C MET A 31 11.38 10.14 -8.22
N PRO A 32 12.39 10.43 -9.05
CA PRO A 32 13.65 10.99 -8.56
C PRO A 32 13.45 12.30 -7.81
N ALA A 33 14.37 12.60 -6.92
CA ALA A 33 14.38 13.91 -6.24
C ALA A 33 14.56 15.05 -7.26
N GLY A 34 13.94 16.19 -6.99
CA GLY A 34 14.07 17.39 -7.82
C GLY A 34 13.15 17.44 -9.05
N VAL A 35 12.23 16.48 -9.20
CA VAL A 35 11.20 16.54 -10.24
C VAL A 35 10.26 17.72 -9.97
N ALA A 36 9.96 18.51 -11.00
CA ALA A 36 9.09 19.67 -10.89
C ALA A 36 7.67 19.28 -10.41
N PRO A 37 7.03 20.10 -9.54
CA PRO A 37 5.69 19.78 -9.02
C PRO A 37 4.63 19.54 -10.11
N GLU A 38 4.71 20.25 -11.23
CA GLU A 38 3.79 20.10 -12.36
C GLU A 38 3.86 18.69 -12.96
N VAL A 39 5.06 18.11 -13.04
CA VAL A 39 5.28 16.75 -13.55
C VAL A 39 4.71 15.73 -12.57
N VAL A 40 4.93 15.93 -11.27
CA VAL A 40 4.34 15.07 -10.23
C VAL A 40 2.81 15.10 -10.30
N ASN A 41 2.22 16.29 -10.39
CA ASN A 41 0.77 16.46 -10.49
C ASN A 41 0.19 15.81 -11.75
N PHE A 42 0.88 15.92 -12.88
CA PHE A 42 0.48 15.25 -14.13
C PHE A 42 0.31 13.74 -13.93
N TYR A 43 1.29 13.09 -13.32
CA TYR A 43 1.23 11.64 -13.08
C TYR A 43 0.20 11.26 -12.00
N VAL A 44 0.04 12.06 -10.96
CA VAL A 44 -1.00 11.84 -9.95
C VAL A 44 -2.39 11.88 -10.60
N GLU A 45 -2.67 12.84 -11.46
CA GLU A 45 -3.93 12.93 -12.19
C GLU A 45 -4.11 11.79 -13.17
N LEU A 46 -3.04 11.39 -13.88
CA LEU A 46 -3.06 10.25 -14.79
C LEU A 46 -3.44 8.96 -14.04
N PHE A 47 -2.81 8.67 -12.92
CA PHE A 47 -3.12 7.49 -12.11
C PHE A 47 -4.52 7.57 -11.49
N ASN A 48 -5.00 8.76 -11.13
CA ASN A 48 -6.39 8.93 -10.70
C ASN A 48 -7.39 8.53 -11.79
N LYS A 49 -7.14 8.92 -13.02
CA LYS A 49 -7.99 8.54 -14.17
C LYS A 49 -7.95 7.02 -14.40
N VAL A 50 -6.76 6.42 -14.36
CA VAL A 50 -6.60 4.96 -14.51
C VAL A 50 -7.36 4.21 -13.41
N ARG A 51 -7.25 4.64 -12.16
CA ARG A 51 -7.94 4.03 -11.01
C ARG A 51 -9.46 4.08 -11.12
N ALA A 52 -10.01 5.08 -11.80
CA ALA A 52 -11.44 5.21 -12.01
C ALA A 52 -12.00 4.25 -13.06
N THR A 53 -11.15 3.63 -13.88
CA THR A 53 -11.58 2.73 -14.95
C THR A 53 -12.12 1.40 -14.41
N PRO A 54 -13.12 0.80 -15.10
CA PRO A 54 -13.61 -0.53 -14.75
C PRO A 54 -12.52 -1.61 -14.83
N GLU A 55 -11.62 -1.50 -15.80
CA GLU A 55 -10.51 -2.44 -16.02
C GLU A 55 -9.56 -2.45 -14.82
N TRP A 56 -9.23 -1.29 -14.28
CA TRP A 56 -8.38 -1.20 -13.09
C TRP A 56 -9.08 -1.80 -11.86
N LYS A 57 -10.35 -1.50 -11.67
CA LYS A 57 -11.12 -2.05 -10.55
C LYS A 57 -11.18 -3.56 -10.62
N LYS A 58 -11.47 -4.11 -11.80
CA LYS A 58 -11.48 -5.55 -12.03
C LYS A 58 -10.11 -6.19 -11.73
N PHE A 59 -9.03 -5.60 -12.23
CA PHE A 59 -7.66 -6.06 -11.96
C PHE A 59 -7.36 -6.10 -10.45
N MET A 60 -7.75 -5.07 -9.72
CA MET A 60 -7.52 -4.99 -8.28
C MET A 60 -8.35 -6.03 -7.50
N GLU A 61 -9.59 -6.27 -7.91
CA GLU A 61 -10.46 -7.29 -7.31
C GLU A 61 -9.94 -8.70 -7.59
N GLU A 62 -9.61 -9.02 -8.82
CA GLU A 62 -9.08 -10.34 -9.22
C GLU A 62 -7.78 -10.68 -8.49
N GLY A 63 -6.92 -9.69 -8.25
CA GLY A 63 -5.69 -9.85 -7.49
C GLY A 63 -5.87 -9.76 -5.97
N ALA A 64 -7.08 -9.50 -5.47
CA ALA A 64 -7.36 -9.23 -4.06
C ALA A 64 -6.45 -8.13 -3.47
N PHE A 65 -6.13 -7.12 -4.27
CA PHE A 65 -5.28 -6.00 -3.86
C PHE A 65 -6.04 -4.99 -3.01
N ASN A 66 -5.38 -4.45 -2.00
CA ASN A 66 -5.90 -3.33 -1.23
C ASN A 66 -5.96 -2.07 -2.11
N GLN A 67 -7.13 -1.43 -2.15
CA GLN A 67 -7.37 -0.25 -2.99
C GLN A 67 -7.11 1.09 -2.26
N THR A 68 -6.46 1.07 -1.11
CA THR A 68 -6.01 2.30 -0.43
C THR A 68 -5.11 3.11 -1.37
N TYR A 69 -5.32 4.43 -1.38
CA TYR A 69 -4.62 5.33 -2.28
C TYR A 69 -4.13 6.56 -1.52
N LEU A 70 -2.83 6.79 -1.62
CA LEU A 70 -2.16 7.95 -1.05
C LEU A 70 -1.23 8.57 -2.09
N THR A 71 -1.11 9.88 -2.08
CA THR A 71 -0.18 10.64 -2.94
C THR A 71 0.49 11.76 -2.15
N GLY A 72 1.59 12.29 -2.67
CA GLY A 72 2.28 13.44 -2.12
C GLY A 72 2.71 13.25 -0.66
N LYS A 73 2.50 14.28 0.16
CA LYS A 73 2.91 14.25 1.57
C LYS A 73 2.26 13.14 2.40
N PRO A 74 0.95 12.86 2.33
CA PRO A 74 0.36 11.74 3.03
C PRO A 74 1.01 10.39 2.70
N TYR A 75 1.39 10.19 1.45
CA TYR A 75 2.11 8.99 1.03
C TYR A 75 3.54 8.95 1.60
N ALA A 76 4.28 10.05 1.54
CA ALA A 76 5.61 10.15 2.12
C ALA A 76 5.61 9.90 3.63
N ASP A 77 4.64 10.45 4.35
CA ASP A 77 4.47 10.24 5.79
C ASP A 77 4.15 8.77 6.10
N TRP A 78 3.33 8.13 5.28
CA TRP A 78 3.01 6.71 5.42
C TRP A 78 4.26 5.84 5.20
N VAL A 79 5.04 6.11 4.16
CA VAL A 79 6.29 5.41 3.85
C VAL A 79 7.29 5.54 5.00
N SER A 80 7.46 6.75 5.54
CA SER A 80 8.37 6.99 6.67
C SER A 80 7.98 6.19 7.92
N LYS A 81 6.68 6.13 8.23
CA LYS A 81 6.17 5.32 9.34
C LYS A 81 6.36 3.82 9.09
N ALA A 82 6.11 3.38 7.86
CA ALA A 82 6.31 1.98 7.48
C ALA A 82 7.80 1.58 7.55
N GLU A 83 8.72 2.46 7.17
CA GLU A 83 10.15 2.22 7.30
C GLU A 83 10.55 2.00 8.76
N VAL A 84 10.11 2.87 9.67
CA VAL A 84 10.40 2.73 11.10
C VAL A 84 9.87 1.40 11.63
N LEU A 85 8.62 1.08 11.34
CA LEU A 85 7.99 -0.17 11.77
C LEU A 85 8.78 -1.39 11.27
N HIS A 86 9.13 -1.42 9.99
CA HIS A 86 9.87 -2.55 9.41
C HIS A 86 11.27 -2.66 10.00
N ARG A 87 11.95 -1.53 10.23
CA ARG A 87 13.26 -1.50 10.87
C ARG A 87 13.21 -2.10 12.28
N ASP A 88 12.22 -1.70 13.06
CA ASP A 88 12.06 -2.19 14.42
C ASP A 88 11.74 -3.68 14.45
N LEU A 89 10.82 -4.14 13.63
CA LEU A 89 10.47 -5.56 13.49
C LEU A 89 11.67 -6.40 13.02
N MET A 90 12.42 -5.92 12.04
CA MET A 90 13.63 -6.61 11.55
C MET A 90 14.72 -6.65 12.60
N LYS A 91 14.86 -5.59 13.41
CA LYS A 91 15.81 -5.56 14.52
C LYS A 91 15.42 -6.59 15.59
N GLU A 92 14.17 -6.62 15.99
CA GLU A 92 13.65 -7.57 16.95
C GLU A 92 13.81 -9.02 16.48
N ALA A 93 13.56 -9.28 15.19
CA ALA A 93 13.73 -10.58 14.57
C ALA A 93 15.18 -10.95 14.24
N GLY A 94 16.16 -10.04 14.46
CA GLY A 94 17.57 -10.30 14.18
C GLY A 94 17.98 -10.23 12.71
N PHE A 95 17.16 -9.61 11.85
CA PHE A 95 17.40 -9.52 10.41
C PHE A 95 18.08 -8.23 9.95
N LEU A 96 18.36 -7.29 10.84
CA LEU A 96 19.15 -6.12 10.45
C LEU A 96 20.60 -6.51 10.19
N ALA A 97 21.11 -6.08 9.03
CA ALA A 97 22.54 -6.19 8.76
C ALA A 97 23.34 -5.43 9.83
N LYS A 98 24.38 -6.05 10.32
CA LYS A 98 25.34 -5.32 11.19
C LYS A 98 26.08 -4.30 10.32
N PRO A 99 26.30 -3.07 10.85
CA PRO A 99 27.07 -2.07 10.11
C PRO A 99 28.49 -2.51 9.83
#